data_83bae2c137d9eedf6fb64cc9c1f21ff6
#
_entry.id   83bae2c137d9eedf6fb64cc9c1f21ff6
#
_cell.length_a   1.000
_cell.length_b   1.000
_cell.length_c   1.000
_cell.angle_alpha   90.00
_cell.angle_beta   90.00
_cell.angle_gamma   90.00
#
_symmetry.space_group_name_H-M   'P 1'
#
loop_
_entity.id
_entity.type
_entity.pdbx_description
1 polymer ?
#
loop_
_entity_poly.entity_id
_entity_poly.type
_entity_poly.pdbx_seq_one_letter_code
_entity_poly.pdbx_strand_id
1 'polypeptide(L)'
;MYQDALLNSPVICPAQIENMGEALSRMMIEDMKSAGAPPEVIQEMEKDLKESNKDNPMTIITNDRLVDGASAIFYPGVMDLVGERMQGDYFILPSSVHETLVVPDDGRVSLQELTDMVKEVNMTQVNPEDQLTDQVYHYDIADHVFEKAETFAERKLAKETEMRGKDHSVEKDTGKQTRVEKSKHKSTEMAL
;
A
#
# COMPACT_ATOMS: atom_id res chain seq x y z
N MET A 1 -11.61 27.30 -2.76
CA MET A 1 -12.18 26.20 -3.61
C MET A 1 -11.57 24.84 -3.30
N TYR A 2 -10.25 24.58 -3.55
CA TYR A 2 -9.68 23.24 -3.29
C TYR A 2 -9.72 22.84 -1.80
N GLN A 3 -9.30 23.71 -0.90
CA GLN A 3 -9.37 23.47 0.55
C GLN A 3 -10.80 23.26 1.07
N ASP A 4 -11.75 24.03 0.54
CA ASP A 4 -13.17 23.90 0.90
C ASP A 4 -13.72 22.55 0.39
N ALA A 5 -13.28 22.07 -0.79
CA ALA A 5 -13.65 20.77 -1.31
C ALA A 5 -13.12 19.64 -0.40
N LEU A 6 -11.85 19.69 0.02
CA LEU A 6 -11.27 18.70 0.93
C LEU A 6 -11.99 18.62 2.29
N LEU A 7 -12.53 19.73 2.78
CA LEU A 7 -13.28 19.77 4.04
C LEU A 7 -14.74 19.33 3.89
N ASN A 8 -15.37 19.67 2.76
CA ASN A 8 -16.79 19.42 2.56
C ASN A 8 -17.08 18.06 1.93
N SER A 9 -16.21 17.57 1.04
CA SER A 9 -16.43 16.28 0.35
C SER A 9 -16.59 15.10 1.31
N PRO A 10 -15.78 14.96 2.38
CA PRO A 10 -15.97 13.88 3.35
C PRO A 10 -17.33 13.89 4.06
N VAL A 11 -17.96 15.07 4.18
CA VAL A 11 -19.27 15.23 4.83
C VAL A 11 -20.40 14.91 3.86
N ILE A 12 -20.27 15.31 2.59
CA ILE A 12 -21.31 15.17 1.56
C ILE A 12 -21.28 13.79 0.90
N CYS A 13 -20.08 13.24 0.73
CA CYS A 13 -19.80 11.95 0.10
C CYS A 13 -18.74 11.21 0.93
N PRO A 14 -19.10 10.64 2.09
CA PRO A 14 -18.17 9.96 2.98
C PRO A 14 -17.37 8.87 2.26
N ALA A 15 -16.10 8.72 2.64
CA ALA A 15 -15.27 7.64 2.12
C ALA A 15 -15.79 6.27 2.57
N GLN A 16 -15.83 5.33 1.64
CA GLN A 16 -16.05 3.91 1.89
C GLN A 16 -14.75 3.15 1.65
N ILE A 17 -14.38 2.31 2.61
CA ILE A 17 -13.19 1.47 2.57
C ILE A 17 -13.63 0.05 2.85
N GLU A 18 -13.64 -0.80 1.84
CA GLU A 18 -14.17 -2.16 1.89
C GLU A 18 -13.19 -3.16 1.27
N ASN A 19 -13.09 -4.35 1.86
CA ASN A 19 -12.32 -5.43 1.23
C ASN A 19 -12.99 -5.86 -0.08
N MET A 20 -12.21 -6.02 -1.15
CA MET A 20 -12.72 -6.35 -2.48
C MET A 20 -13.48 -7.68 -2.50
N GLY A 21 -12.97 -8.68 -1.80
CA GLY A 21 -13.63 -9.98 -1.71
C GLY A 21 -14.98 -9.91 -0.99
N GLU A 22 -15.09 -9.07 0.05
CA GLU A 22 -16.36 -8.83 0.76
C GLU A 22 -17.37 -8.09 -0.14
N ALA A 23 -16.90 -7.07 -0.89
CA ALA A 23 -17.74 -6.34 -1.84
C ALA A 23 -18.31 -7.27 -2.92
N LEU A 24 -17.46 -8.07 -3.55
CA LEU A 24 -17.89 -9.05 -4.57
C LEU A 24 -18.84 -10.10 -3.99
N SER A 25 -18.56 -10.61 -2.79
CA SER A 25 -19.42 -11.56 -2.10
C SER A 25 -20.81 -10.99 -1.86
N ARG A 26 -20.90 -9.76 -1.40
CA ARG A 26 -22.16 -9.06 -1.17
C ARG A 26 -22.97 -8.94 -2.48
N MET A 27 -22.33 -8.51 -3.57
CA MET A 27 -22.99 -8.39 -4.87
C MET A 27 -23.54 -9.74 -5.35
N MET A 28 -22.73 -10.80 -5.29
CA MET A 28 -23.17 -12.15 -5.67
C MET A 28 -24.36 -12.63 -4.84
N ILE A 29 -24.35 -12.40 -3.54
CA ILE A 29 -25.44 -12.77 -2.63
C ILE A 29 -26.72 -11.98 -2.93
N GLU A 30 -26.62 -10.69 -3.24
CA GLU A 30 -27.76 -9.85 -3.63
C GLU A 30 -28.36 -10.32 -4.96
N ASP A 31 -27.54 -10.67 -5.93
CA ASP A 31 -27.99 -11.24 -7.21
C ASP A 31 -28.74 -12.57 -7.01
N MET A 32 -28.19 -13.46 -6.16
CA MET A 32 -28.86 -14.72 -5.83
C MET A 32 -30.21 -14.51 -5.13
N LYS A 33 -30.29 -13.57 -4.18
CA LYS A 33 -31.55 -13.20 -3.51
C LYS A 33 -32.55 -12.65 -4.51
N SER A 34 -32.11 -11.80 -5.43
CA SER A 34 -32.97 -11.21 -6.48
C SER A 34 -33.44 -12.25 -7.48
N ALA A 35 -32.64 -13.28 -7.75
CA ALA A 35 -33.01 -14.43 -8.59
C ALA A 35 -33.89 -15.44 -7.87
N GLY A 36 -34.23 -15.25 -6.59
CA GLY A 36 -35.10 -16.13 -5.81
C GLY A 36 -34.41 -17.43 -5.35
N ALA A 37 -33.13 -17.45 -5.18
CA ALA A 37 -32.39 -18.62 -4.67
C ALA A 37 -32.90 -19.03 -3.28
N PRO A 38 -32.95 -20.35 -2.97
CA PRO A 38 -33.32 -20.84 -1.65
C PRO A 38 -32.38 -20.32 -0.55
N PRO A 39 -32.91 -19.99 0.67
CA PRO A 39 -32.11 -19.46 1.77
C PRO A 39 -30.95 -20.35 2.19
N GLU A 40 -31.10 -21.68 2.09
CA GLU A 40 -30.05 -22.64 2.44
C GLU A 40 -28.86 -22.55 1.47
N VAL A 41 -29.14 -22.38 0.16
CA VAL A 41 -28.10 -22.20 -0.86
C VAL A 41 -27.36 -20.88 -0.66
N ILE A 42 -28.07 -19.83 -0.29
CA ILE A 42 -27.48 -18.51 0.02
C ILE A 42 -26.54 -18.61 1.22
N GLN A 43 -26.96 -19.28 2.30
CA GLN A 43 -26.11 -19.44 3.51
C GLN A 43 -24.86 -20.27 3.24
N GLU A 44 -24.95 -21.33 2.45
CA GLU A 44 -23.80 -22.14 2.04
C GLU A 44 -22.81 -21.29 1.22
N MET A 45 -23.32 -20.55 0.23
CA MET A 45 -22.50 -19.65 -0.59
C MET A 45 -21.85 -18.53 0.24
N GLU A 46 -22.56 -17.91 1.19
CA GLU A 46 -22.00 -16.89 2.09
C GLU A 46 -20.80 -17.44 2.89
N LYS A 47 -20.89 -18.69 3.33
CA LYS A 47 -19.82 -19.35 4.08
C LYS A 47 -18.59 -19.60 3.19
N ASP A 48 -18.83 -20.14 1.99
CA ASP A 48 -17.77 -20.46 1.04
C ASP A 48 -17.04 -19.20 0.55
N LEU A 49 -17.79 -18.13 0.26
CA LEU A 49 -17.23 -16.83 -0.13
C LEU A 49 -16.42 -16.19 0.99
N LYS A 50 -16.86 -16.27 2.23
CA LYS A 50 -16.08 -15.77 3.39
C LYS A 50 -14.75 -16.51 3.54
N GLU A 51 -14.75 -17.82 3.36
CA GLU A 51 -13.52 -18.61 3.45
C GLU A 51 -12.57 -18.31 2.28
N SER A 52 -13.10 -18.22 1.05
CA SER A 52 -12.32 -17.90 -0.16
C SER A 52 -11.70 -16.50 -0.12
N ASN A 53 -12.39 -15.53 0.47
CA ASN A 53 -11.96 -14.12 0.47
C ASN A 53 -11.15 -13.73 1.72
N LYS A 54 -10.96 -14.66 2.65
CA LYS A 54 -10.26 -14.41 3.93
C LYS A 54 -8.85 -13.86 3.75
N ASP A 55 -8.16 -14.30 2.70
CA ASP A 55 -6.79 -13.92 2.40
C ASP A 55 -6.67 -12.93 1.23
N ASN A 56 -7.79 -12.35 0.76
CA ASN A 56 -7.75 -11.34 -0.29
C ASN A 56 -7.21 -10.01 0.27
N PRO A 57 -5.99 -9.58 -0.14
CA PRO A 57 -5.38 -8.38 0.42
C PRO A 57 -5.92 -7.09 -0.17
N MET A 58 -6.72 -7.17 -1.24
CA MET A 58 -7.15 -6.02 -2.01
C MET A 58 -8.32 -5.29 -1.35
N THR A 59 -8.21 -3.98 -1.23
CA THR A 59 -9.23 -3.12 -0.64
C THR A 59 -9.63 -2.04 -1.62
N ILE A 60 -10.93 -1.75 -1.69
CA ILE A 60 -11.52 -0.71 -2.53
C ILE A 60 -11.73 0.53 -1.66
N ILE A 61 -11.33 1.69 -2.20
CA ILE A 61 -11.62 3.00 -1.63
C ILE A 61 -12.47 3.77 -2.62
N THR A 62 -13.63 4.18 -2.19
CA THR A 62 -14.59 4.98 -2.97
C THR A 62 -15.39 5.90 -2.06
N ASN A 63 -16.51 6.44 -2.49
CA ASN A 63 -17.45 7.17 -1.67
C ASN A 63 -18.80 6.44 -1.54
N ASP A 64 -19.69 6.94 -0.69
CA ASP A 64 -21.01 6.35 -0.44
C ASP A 64 -21.94 6.34 -1.67
N ARG A 65 -21.60 7.10 -2.73
CA ARG A 65 -22.35 7.16 -3.98
C ARG A 65 -21.83 6.21 -5.05
N LEU A 66 -20.64 5.63 -4.86
CA LEU A 66 -19.96 4.76 -5.83
C LEU A 66 -19.71 5.45 -7.20
N VAL A 67 -19.65 6.78 -7.21
CA VAL A 67 -19.42 7.59 -8.41
C VAL A 67 -18.41 8.67 -8.09
N ASP A 68 -17.40 8.85 -8.96
CA ASP A 68 -16.30 9.82 -8.81
C ASP A 68 -15.57 9.70 -7.46
N GLY A 69 -15.55 8.48 -6.90
CA GLY A 69 -15.09 8.19 -5.55
C GLY A 69 -13.59 7.98 -5.40
N ALA A 70 -12.82 7.88 -6.49
CA ALA A 70 -11.37 7.67 -6.42
C ALA A 70 -10.65 8.75 -5.58
N SER A 71 -11.17 9.97 -5.59
CA SER A 71 -10.63 11.08 -4.81
C SER A 71 -10.79 10.92 -3.29
N ALA A 72 -11.61 9.97 -2.82
CA ALA A 72 -11.84 9.75 -1.39
C ALA A 72 -10.57 9.32 -0.63
N ILE A 73 -9.60 8.72 -1.32
CA ILE A 73 -8.29 8.40 -0.72
C ILE A 73 -7.56 9.65 -0.21
N PHE A 74 -7.78 10.81 -0.82
CA PHE A 74 -7.16 12.08 -0.45
C PHE A 74 -7.93 12.83 0.64
N TYR A 75 -9.02 12.29 1.17
CA TYR A 75 -9.71 12.92 2.29
C TYR A 75 -8.81 12.90 3.53
N PRO A 76 -8.91 13.95 4.38
CA PRO A 76 -8.06 14.06 5.57
C PRO A 76 -8.06 12.78 6.42
N GLY A 77 -6.89 12.19 6.63
CA GLY A 77 -6.69 10.99 7.47
C GLY A 77 -7.05 9.65 6.81
N VAL A 78 -7.59 9.63 5.57
CA VAL A 78 -7.97 8.37 4.92
C VAL A 78 -6.75 7.52 4.58
N MET A 79 -5.67 8.11 4.08
CA MET A 79 -4.44 7.35 3.78
C MET A 79 -3.86 6.68 5.02
N ASP A 80 -3.82 7.39 6.15
CA ASP A 80 -3.32 6.83 7.42
C ASP A 80 -4.23 5.72 7.92
N LEU A 81 -5.56 5.92 7.87
CA LEU A 81 -6.54 4.90 8.24
C LEU A 81 -6.39 3.62 7.40
N VAL A 82 -6.11 3.77 6.11
CA VAL A 82 -5.83 2.63 5.22
C VAL A 82 -4.54 1.94 5.64
N GLY A 83 -3.46 2.69 5.89
CA GLY A 83 -2.19 2.14 6.36
C GLY A 83 -2.31 1.38 7.68
N GLU A 84 -3.11 1.88 8.63
CA GLU A 84 -3.43 1.18 9.87
C GLU A 84 -4.16 -0.15 9.60
N ARG A 85 -5.13 -0.19 8.67
CA ARG A 85 -5.84 -1.40 8.28
C ARG A 85 -4.96 -2.41 7.56
N MET A 86 -4.05 -1.93 6.70
CA MET A 86 -3.05 -2.75 5.99
C MET A 86 -1.90 -3.19 6.90
N GLN A 87 -1.76 -2.59 8.08
CA GLN A 87 -0.68 -2.83 9.04
C GLN A 87 0.71 -2.46 8.50
N GLY A 88 0.80 -1.49 7.62
CA GLY A 88 2.05 -1.03 7.01
C GLY A 88 1.85 -0.22 5.73
N ASP A 89 2.93 -0.11 4.99
CA ASP A 89 2.97 0.52 3.68
C ASP A 89 2.08 -0.21 2.67
N TYR A 90 1.61 0.52 1.66
CA TYR A 90 0.75 -0.08 0.66
C TYR A 90 0.86 0.58 -0.72
N PHE A 91 0.55 -0.19 -1.74
CA PHE A 91 0.40 0.28 -3.11
C PHE A 91 -1.00 0.81 -3.36
N ILE A 92 -1.09 1.81 -4.24
CA ILE A 92 -2.31 2.49 -4.65
C ILE A 92 -2.43 2.38 -6.16
N LEU A 93 -3.55 1.83 -6.62
CA LEU A 93 -3.84 1.54 -8.02
C LEU A 93 -5.08 2.35 -8.45
N PRO A 94 -4.91 3.60 -8.91
CA PRO A 94 -6.02 4.47 -9.32
C PRO A 94 -6.39 4.20 -10.78
N SER A 95 -7.03 3.08 -11.06
CA SER A 95 -7.43 2.69 -12.42
C SER A 95 -8.63 3.48 -12.95
N SER A 96 -9.60 3.80 -12.07
CA SER A 96 -10.89 4.43 -12.41
C SER A 96 -11.09 5.74 -11.65
N VAL A 97 -11.91 6.66 -12.21
CA VAL A 97 -12.39 7.86 -11.47
C VAL A 97 -13.34 7.49 -10.33
N HIS A 98 -13.95 6.31 -10.38
CA HIS A 98 -15.00 5.89 -9.43
C HIS A 98 -14.41 5.30 -8.14
N GLU A 99 -13.25 4.67 -8.23
CA GLU A 99 -12.64 3.95 -7.10
C GLU A 99 -11.12 3.87 -7.23
N THR A 100 -10.48 3.67 -6.09
CA THR A 100 -9.04 3.38 -6.02
C THR A 100 -8.86 2.03 -5.31
N LEU A 101 -8.05 1.16 -5.90
CA LEU A 101 -7.67 -0.09 -5.26
C LEU A 101 -6.38 0.10 -4.46
N VAL A 102 -6.27 -0.57 -3.32
CA VAL A 102 -5.05 -0.59 -2.50
C VAL A 102 -4.67 -2.02 -2.14
N VAL A 103 -3.36 -2.28 -2.11
CA VAL A 103 -2.77 -3.60 -1.84
C VAL A 103 -1.60 -3.41 -0.87
N PRO A 104 -1.47 -4.20 0.23
CA PRO A 104 -0.35 -4.07 1.16
C PRO A 104 1.00 -4.33 0.46
N ASP A 105 2.03 -3.56 0.84
CA ASP A 105 3.43 -3.80 0.45
C ASP A 105 4.09 -4.80 1.41
N ASP A 106 3.65 -6.05 1.34
CA ASP A 106 4.14 -7.15 2.16
C ASP A 106 5.07 -8.14 1.41
N GLY A 107 5.44 -7.77 0.18
CA GLY A 107 6.34 -8.55 -0.68
C GLY A 107 5.68 -9.74 -1.39
N ARG A 108 4.36 -9.92 -1.26
CA ARG A 108 3.64 -10.99 -1.97
C ARG A 108 3.44 -10.70 -3.45
N VAL A 109 3.33 -9.43 -3.81
CA VAL A 109 3.11 -8.95 -5.18
C VAL A 109 4.19 -7.93 -5.54
N SER A 110 4.80 -8.07 -6.71
CA SER A 110 5.82 -7.14 -7.19
C SER A 110 5.20 -5.90 -7.85
N LEU A 111 5.95 -4.79 -7.87
CA LEU A 111 5.53 -3.56 -8.57
C LEU A 111 5.24 -3.81 -10.07
N GLN A 112 6.00 -4.71 -10.70
CA GLN A 112 5.77 -5.04 -12.11
C GLN A 112 4.43 -5.72 -12.32
N GLU A 113 4.10 -6.71 -11.49
CA GLU A 113 2.80 -7.40 -11.55
C GLU A 113 1.64 -6.44 -11.32
N LEU A 114 1.75 -5.51 -10.35
CA LEU A 114 0.73 -4.48 -10.12
C LEU A 114 0.59 -3.53 -11.32
N THR A 115 1.70 -3.13 -11.94
CA THR A 115 1.69 -2.26 -13.12
C THR A 115 1.03 -2.94 -14.32
N ASP A 116 1.32 -4.21 -14.53
CA ASP A 116 0.72 -4.99 -15.62
C ASP A 116 -0.78 -5.21 -15.37
N MET A 117 -1.18 -5.47 -14.12
CA MET A 117 -2.59 -5.57 -13.70
C MET A 117 -3.36 -4.28 -13.97
N VAL A 118 -2.85 -3.11 -13.59
CA VAL A 118 -3.50 -1.81 -13.83
C VAL A 118 -3.71 -1.58 -15.33
N LYS A 119 -2.68 -1.85 -16.15
CA LYS A 119 -2.79 -1.71 -17.62
C LYS A 119 -3.84 -2.66 -18.21
N GLU A 120 -3.85 -3.92 -17.78
CA GLU A 120 -4.83 -4.90 -18.24
C GLU A 120 -6.25 -4.48 -17.87
N VAL A 121 -6.49 -4.06 -16.62
CA VAL A 121 -7.79 -3.58 -16.15
C VAL A 121 -8.24 -2.35 -16.94
N ASN A 122 -7.35 -1.36 -17.15
CA ASN A 122 -7.65 -0.18 -17.94
C ASN A 122 -8.00 -0.52 -19.39
N MET A 123 -7.31 -1.48 -19.99
CA MET A 123 -7.60 -1.89 -21.37
C MET A 123 -8.88 -2.69 -21.54
N THR A 124 -9.33 -3.42 -20.52
CA THR A 124 -10.38 -4.43 -20.66
C THR A 124 -11.65 -4.14 -19.88
N GLN A 125 -11.56 -3.39 -18.76
CA GLN A 125 -12.65 -3.23 -17.80
C GLN A 125 -13.08 -1.77 -17.60
N VAL A 126 -12.18 -0.80 -17.79
CA VAL A 126 -12.47 0.61 -17.53
C VAL A 126 -12.73 1.34 -18.83
N ASN A 127 -13.87 2.05 -18.94
CA ASN A 127 -14.13 2.88 -20.11
C ASN A 127 -13.04 3.95 -20.26
N PRO A 128 -12.66 4.32 -21.50
CA PRO A 128 -11.58 5.30 -21.72
C PRO A 128 -11.83 6.66 -21.04
N GLU A 129 -13.08 7.07 -20.89
CA GLU A 129 -13.50 8.32 -20.21
C GLU A 129 -13.34 8.26 -18.68
N ASP A 130 -13.34 7.06 -18.11
CA ASP A 130 -13.25 6.83 -16.66
C ASP A 130 -11.82 6.48 -16.23
N GLN A 131 -10.88 6.27 -17.16
CA GLN A 131 -9.50 5.93 -16.84
C GLN A 131 -8.74 7.11 -16.23
N LEU A 132 -8.05 6.88 -15.10
CA LEU A 132 -7.21 7.88 -14.47
C LEU A 132 -5.75 7.77 -14.93
N THR A 133 -5.11 6.63 -14.69
CA THR A 133 -3.69 6.42 -14.99
C THR A 133 -3.31 4.95 -14.95
N ASP A 134 -2.22 4.60 -15.65
CA ASP A 134 -1.57 3.28 -15.58
C ASP A 134 -0.47 3.23 -14.51
N GLN A 135 -0.27 4.31 -13.77
CA GLN A 135 0.80 4.41 -12.77
C GLN A 135 0.36 3.77 -11.46
N VAL A 136 1.26 3.01 -10.84
CA VAL A 136 1.13 2.54 -9.47
C VAL A 136 1.77 3.57 -8.53
N TYR A 137 1.08 3.90 -7.45
CA TYR A 137 1.58 4.76 -6.40
C TYR A 137 1.85 3.96 -5.14
N HIS A 138 2.55 4.56 -4.20
CA HIS A 138 2.91 3.96 -2.91
C HIS A 138 2.67 4.98 -1.79
N TYR A 139 2.21 4.49 -0.65
CA TYR A 139 2.11 5.27 0.58
C TYR A 139 2.99 4.66 1.66
N ASP A 140 3.96 5.46 2.11
CA ASP A 140 4.85 5.16 3.22
C ASP A 140 4.19 5.70 4.50
N ILE A 141 3.72 4.80 5.37
CA ILE A 141 2.98 5.18 6.59
C ILE A 141 3.88 5.82 7.63
N ALA A 142 5.16 5.48 7.65
CA ALA A 142 6.11 6.02 8.63
C ALA A 142 6.51 7.46 8.33
N ASP A 143 6.72 7.76 7.05
CA ASP A 143 7.09 9.10 6.57
C ASP A 143 5.87 9.94 6.14
N HIS A 144 4.65 9.37 6.08
CA HIS A 144 3.42 9.96 5.53
C HIS A 144 3.60 10.50 4.09
N VAL A 145 4.29 9.72 3.24
CA VAL A 145 4.64 10.12 1.87
C VAL A 145 3.84 9.33 0.85
N PHE A 146 3.07 10.08 0.04
CA PHE A 146 2.42 9.57 -1.16
C PHE A 146 3.28 9.90 -2.39
N GLU A 147 3.73 8.89 -3.12
CA GLU A 147 4.59 9.07 -4.28
C GLU A 147 4.36 7.96 -5.32
N LYS A 148 4.95 8.07 -6.50
CA LYS A 148 4.98 6.95 -7.45
C LYS A 148 5.77 5.79 -6.86
N ALA A 149 5.31 4.56 -7.07
CA ALA A 149 5.96 3.38 -6.52
C ALA A 149 7.40 3.18 -7.04
N GLU A 150 7.68 3.61 -8.27
CA GLU A 150 9.05 3.64 -8.82
C GLU A 150 9.96 4.59 -8.01
N THR A 151 9.48 5.80 -7.69
CA THR A 151 10.21 6.79 -6.88
C THR A 151 10.47 6.29 -5.48
N PHE A 152 9.48 5.64 -4.86
CA PHE A 152 9.64 5.00 -3.56
C PHE A 152 10.74 3.93 -3.59
N ALA A 153 10.76 3.07 -4.61
CA ALA A 153 11.77 2.03 -4.76
C ALA A 153 13.19 2.62 -4.87
N GLU A 154 13.35 3.69 -5.65
CA GLU A 154 14.63 4.43 -5.75
C GLU A 154 15.06 5.06 -4.42
N ARG A 155 14.12 5.71 -3.71
CA ARG A 155 14.35 6.33 -2.40
C ARG A 155 14.75 5.29 -1.34
N LYS A 156 14.10 4.14 -1.33
CA LYS A 156 14.40 3.03 -0.42
C LYS A 156 15.81 2.48 -0.66
N LEU A 157 16.16 2.26 -1.92
CA LEU A 157 17.49 1.79 -2.31
C LEU A 157 18.60 2.78 -1.92
N ALA A 158 18.35 4.08 -2.09
CA ALA A 158 19.28 5.13 -1.70
C ALA A 158 19.52 5.14 -0.17
N LYS A 159 18.45 5.08 0.63
CA LYS A 159 18.53 5.00 2.10
C LYS A 159 19.32 3.76 2.55
N GLU A 160 19.10 2.60 1.97
CA GLU A 160 19.83 1.35 2.28
C GLU A 160 21.32 1.45 1.94
N THR A 161 21.66 2.10 0.83
CA THR A 161 23.04 2.30 0.40
C THR A 161 23.79 3.24 1.34
N GLU A 162 23.14 4.31 1.80
CA GLU A 162 23.71 5.23 2.80
C GLU A 162 23.95 4.57 4.16
N MET A 163 23.03 3.72 4.60
CA MET A 163 23.18 2.97 5.87
C MET A 163 24.37 1.99 5.80
N ARG A 164 24.50 1.25 4.70
CA ARG A 164 25.65 0.34 4.48
C ARG A 164 26.99 1.09 4.40
N GLY A 165 26.98 2.29 3.83
CA GLY A 165 28.17 3.15 3.76
C GLY A 165 28.64 3.66 5.13
N LYS A 166 27.72 3.90 6.07
CA LYS A 166 28.03 4.35 7.44
C LYS A 166 28.57 3.22 8.31
N ASP A 167 28.07 2.00 8.19
CA ASP A 167 28.55 0.83 8.93
C ASP A 167 30.00 0.48 8.57
N HIS A 168 30.37 0.61 7.28
CA HIS A 168 31.75 0.35 6.84
C HIS A 168 32.74 1.42 7.27
N SER A 169 32.30 2.63 7.63
CA SER A 169 33.16 3.70 8.14
C SER A 169 33.49 3.55 9.65
N VAL A 170 32.58 2.94 10.41
CA VAL A 170 32.75 2.71 11.85
C VAL A 170 33.76 1.56 12.12
N GLU A 171 33.74 0.50 11.29
CA GLU A 171 34.71 -0.60 11.43
C GLU A 171 36.16 -0.20 11.11
N LYS A 172 36.40 0.82 10.26
CA LYS A 172 37.73 1.29 9.93
C LYS A 172 38.36 2.17 11.03
N ASP A 173 37.55 2.82 11.86
CA ASP A 173 38.05 3.71 12.92
C ASP A 173 38.40 2.93 14.21
N THR A 174 37.66 1.84 14.52
CA THR A 174 37.98 0.96 15.63
C THR A 174 39.24 0.12 15.39
N GLY A 175 39.58 -0.19 14.12
CA GLY A 175 40.83 -0.91 13.78
C GLY A 175 42.10 -0.11 13.91
N LYS A 176 42.03 1.22 13.92
CA LYS A 176 43.23 2.09 14.09
C LYS A 176 43.59 2.35 15.54
N GLN A 177 42.62 2.38 16.45
CA GLN A 177 42.92 2.62 17.89
C GLN A 177 43.55 1.43 18.58
N THR A 178 43.22 0.20 18.22
CA THR A 178 43.83 -1.02 18.82
C THR A 178 45.27 -1.26 18.37
N ARG A 179 45.74 -0.62 17.28
CA ARG A 179 47.12 -0.81 16.80
C ARG A 179 48.12 0.16 17.41
N VAL A 180 47.66 1.27 18.02
CA VAL A 180 48.52 2.25 18.67
C VAL A 180 48.83 1.86 20.12
N GLU A 181 47.93 1.19 20.82
CA GLU A 181 48.16 0.76 22.20
C GLU A 181 49.13 -0.44 22.32
N LYS A 182 49.17 -1.34 21.32
CA LYS A 182 50.14 -2.46 21.34
C LYS A 182 51.61 -2.08 21.09
N SER A 183 51.87 -0.88 20.55
CA SER A 183 53.25 -0.43 20.30
C SER A 183 53.88 0.30 21.50
N LYS A 184 53.08 0.78 22.47
CA LYS A 184 53.59 1.47 23.66
C LYS A 184 53.97 0.54 24.82
N HIS A 185 53.52 -0.71 24.79
CA HIS A 185 53.77 -1.66 25.88
C HIS A 185 55.04 -2.53 25.68
N LYS A 186 55.74 -2.36 24.53
CA LYS A 186 56.95 -3.17 24.23
C LYS A 186 58.26 -2.41 24.42
N SER A 187 58.21 -1.14 24.85
CA SER A 187 59.40 -0.30 25.04
C SER A 187 59.81 -0.09 26.50
N THR A 188 59.12 -0.74 27.46
CA THR A 188 59.39 -0.51 28.88
C THR A 188 60.08 -1.71 29.61
N GLU A 189 60.35 -2.79 28.84
CA GLU A 189 60.90 -4.04 29.45
C GLU A 189 62.37 -4.38 29.04
N MET A 190 63.15 -3.38 28.61
CA MET A 190 64.58 -3.55 28.36
C MET A 190 65.37 -2.38 28.89
N ALA A 191 65.36 -2.19 30.23
CA ALA A 191 66.39 -1.45 30.99
C ALA A 191 66.25 -1.80 32.47
N LEU A 192 66.90 -2.90 32.88
CA LEU A 192 67.51 -3.18 34.17
C LEU A 192 68.26 -4.51 34.08
#